data_30c0d6213cb3ff970fa6e50cd427aef6
#
_entry.id   30c0d6213cb3ff970fa6e50cd427aef6
#
_cell.length_a   1.000
_cell.length_b   1.000
_cell.length_c   1.000
_cell.angle_alpha   90.00
_cell.angle_beta   90.00
_cell.angle_gamma   90.00
#
_symmetry.space_group_name_H-M   'P 1'
#
loop_
_entity.id
_entity.type
_entity.pdbx_description
1 polymer ?
#
loop_
_entity_poly.entity_id
_entity_poly.type
_entity_poly.pdbx_seq_one_letter_code
_entity_poly.pdbx_strand_id
1 'polypeptide(L)'
;MEAAEVVAFPARGEVFADQRGQARALRLAWHTEADVVVLSLWQADRCSGTFRLPLADVPRFVQSLVDGLGDTISVYRAGDRRDGSLG
;
A
#
# COMPACT_ATOMS: atom_id res chain seq x y z
N MET A 1 9.29 2.36 23.80
CA MET A 1 8.83 2.41 23.70
C MET A 1 8.68 2.56 23.46
N GLU A 2 8.73 2.48 23.17
CA GLU A 2 8.35 2.58 22.91
C GLU A 2 8.12 3.01 22.46
N ALA A 3 8.08 3.01 22.35
CA ALA A 3 7.63 3.26 22.02
C ALA A 3 7.56 4.02 21.40
N ALA A 4 7.82 4.28 21.22
CA ALA A 4 7.59 5.01 20.86
C ALA A 4 7.51 5.31 19.80
N GLU A 5 7.96 5.21 19.26
CA GLU A 5 7.78 5.27 18.34
C GLU A 5 6.88 4.82 17.82
N VAL A 6 6.94 4.09 18.07
CA VAL A 6 5.94 3.46 17.80
C VAL A 6 4.87 4.23 17.88
N VAL A 7 4.89 5.01 18.62
CA VAL A 7 3.87 5.82 18.80
C VAL A 7 3.61 6.60 17.62
N ALA A 8 4.50 6.83 16.78
CA ALA A 8 4.25 7.59 15.61
C ALA A 8 3.33 6.88 14.69
N PHE A 9 3.20 5.58 14.82
CA PHE A 9 2.33 4.83 13.96
C PHE A 9 1.19 4.26 14.73
N PRO A 10 0.00 4.30 14.18
CA PRO A 10 -1.12 3.64 14.82
C PRO A 10 -0.82 2.18 14.92
N ALA A 11 -1.44 1.54 15.84
CA ALA A 11 -1.25 0.14 16.03
C ALA A 11 -1.56 -0.65 14.79
N ARG A 12 -2.46 -0.17 13.97
CA ARG A 12 -2.85 -0.87 12.78
C ARG A 12 -2.34 -0.17 11.56
N GLY A 13 -1.10 0.16 11.53
CA GLY A 13 -0.50 0.75 10.37
C GLY A 13 0.51 -0.18 9.78
N GLU A 14 0.84 0.05 8.54
CA GLU A 14 1.88 -0.71 7.88
C GLU A 14 2.63 0.14 6.90
N VAL A 15 3.87 -0.26 6.61
CA VAL A 15 4.72 0.48 5.71
C VAL A 15 5.22 -0.45 4.62
N PHE A 16 5.12 -0.02 3.37
CA PHE A 16 5.59 -0.78 2.23
C PHE A 16 6.65 0.02 1.50
N ALA A 17 7.80 -0.58 1.28
CA ALA A 17 8.90 0.12 0.62
C ALA A 17 8.61 0.25 -0.87
N ASP A 18 8.94 1.39 -1.42
CA ASP A 18 8.80 1.62 -2.85
C ASP A 18 9.86 0.81 -3.58
N GLN A 19 9.49 0.28 -4.73
CA GLN A 19 10.40 -0.52 -5.52
C GLN A 19 11.66 0.25 -5.91
N ARG A 20 11.55 1.53 -6.11
CA ARG A 20 12.69 2.35 -6.50
C ARG A 20 13.67 2.57 -5.35
N GLY A 21 13.26 2.31 -4.13
CA GLY A 21 14.09 2.58 -2.97
C GLY A 21 14.16 4.06 -2.67
N GLN A 22 15.34 4.53 -2.31
CA GLN A 22 15.57 5.94 -2.02
C GLN A 22 14.72 6.43 -0.87
N ALA A 23 14.54 5.58 0.12
CA ALA A 23 13.77 5.91 1.32
C ALA A 23 12.31 6.29 1.00
N ARG A 24 11.78 5.81 -0.10
CA ARG A 24 10.39 6.03 -0.44
C ARG A 24 9.53 4.92 0.11
N ALA A 25 8.37 5.27 0.61
CA ALA A 25 7.49 4.28 1.21
C ALA A 25 6.05 4.72 1.16
N LEU A 26 5.15 3.74 1.21
CA LEU A 26 3.73 3.97 1.38
C LEU A 26 3.37 3.53 2.78
N ARG A 27 2.64 4.36 3.49
CA ARG A 27 2.16 4.00 4.83
C ARG A 27 0.66 3.90 4.82
N LEU A 28 0.17 2.84 5.48
CA LEU A 28 -1.26 2.68 5.69
C LEU A 28 -1.56 2.98 7.15
N ALA A 29 -2.55 3.79 7.39
CA ALA A 29 -2.96 4.08 8.76
C ALA A 29 -4.47 3.94 8.85
N TRP A 30 -4.92 3.04 9.71
CA TRP A 30 -6.35 2.80 9.88
C TRP A 30 -6.93 3.76 10.89
N HIS A 31 -7.94 4.50 10.46
CA HIS A 31 -8.64 5.42 11.33
C HIS A 31 -10.11 5.04 11.32
N THR A 32 -10.39 3.93 12.01
CA THR A 32 -11.75 3.38 11.98
C THR A 32 -12.75 4.33 12.62
N GLU A 33 -12.29 5.15 13.56
CA GLU A 33 -13.19 6.12 14.18
C GLU A 33 -13.68 7.16 13.16
N ALA A 34 -12.94 7.34 12.08
CA ALA A 34 -13.31 8.29 11.05
C ALA A 34 -13.74 7.57 9.77
N ASP A 35 -13.88 6.25 9.81
CA ASP A 35 -14.29 5.45 8.66
C ASP A 35 -13.38 5.60 7.46
N VAL A 36 -12.09 5.66 7.71
CA VAL A 36 -11.16 5.90 6.63
C VAL A 36 -9.83 5.19 6.88
N VAL A 37 -9.18 4.80 5.79
CA VAL A 37 -7.79 4.37 5.81
C VAL A 37 -7.01 5.47 5.11
N VAL A 38 -5.95 5.93 5.73
CA VAL A 38 -5.12 6.96 5.12
C VAL A 38 -3.88 6.29 4.54
N LEU A 39 -3.67 6.51 3.26
CA LEU A 39 -2.48 6.05 2.58
C LEU A 39 -1.61 7.26 2.36
N SER A 40 -0.38 7.21 2.82
CA SER A 40 0.50 8.36 2.68
C SER A 40 1.79 7.96 2.02
N LEU A 41 2.28 8.84 1.18
CA LEU A 41 3.52 8.60 0.44
C LEU A 41 4.63 9.40 1.10
N TRP A 42 5.73 8.73 1.36
CA TRP A 42 6.83 9.31 2.11
C TRP A 42 8.14 9.19 1.34
N GLN A 43 9.00 10.14 1.55
CA GLN A 43 10.38 10.03 1.14
C GLN A 43 11.21 10.49 2.33
N ALA A 44 11.98 9.58 2.89
CA ALA A 44 12.68 9.79 4.15
C ALA A 44 11.64 10.19 5.20
N ASP A 45 11.77 11.33 5.84
CA ASP A 45 10.82 11.73 6.87
C ASP A 45 9.82 12.75 6.35
N ARG A 46 9.69 12.90 5.04
CA ARG A 46 8.76 13.86 4.47
C ARG A 46 7.59 13.18 3.81
N CYS A 47 6.39 13.61 4.18
CA CYS A 47 5.18 13.13 3.54
C CYS A 47 4.89 13.99 2.32
N SER A 48 4.81 13.37 1.15
CA SER A 48 4.58 14.12 -0.07
C SER A 48 3.11 14.09 -0.51
N GLY A 49 2.31 13.24 0.05
CA GLY A 49 0.90 13.21 -0.31
C GLY A 49 0.13 12.20 0.50
N THR A 50 -1.17 12.38 0.58
CA THR A 50 -2.03 11.45 1.27
C THR A 50 -3.27 11.17 0.44
N PHE A 51 -3.85 10.00 0.68
CA PHE A 51 -5.10 9.62 0.06
C PHE A 51 -5.97 9.00 1.15
N ARG A 52 -7.19 9.47 1.26
CA ARG A 52 -8.10 8.98 2.28
C ARG A 52 -9.09 8.03 1.63
N LEU A 53 -8.90 6.74 1.86
CA LEU A 53 -9.74 5.72 1.27
C LEU A 53 -10.90 5.42 2.21
N PRO A 54 -12.15 5.65 1.79
CA PRO A 54 -13.27 5.32 2.66
C PRO A 54 -13.26 3.84 3.00
N LEU A 55 -13.60 3.49 4.23
CA LEU A 55 -13.61 2.09 4.63
C LEU A 55 -14.54 1.27 3.75
N ALA A 56 -15.64 1.86 3.29
CA ALA A 56 -16.57 1.15 2.45
C ALA A 56 -15.94 0.72 1.12
N ASP A 57 -14.88 1.38 0.70
CA ASP A 57 -14.21 1.05 -0.55
C ASP A 57 -13.04 0.10 -0.38
N VAL A 58 -12.68 -0.20 0.86
CA VAL A 58 -11.53 -1.08 1.10
C VAL A 58 -11.73 -2.46 0.46
N PRO A 59 -12.90 -3.10 0.58
CA PRO A 59 -13.04 -4.42 -0.03
C PRO A 59 -12.82 -4.39 -1.54
N ARG A 60 -13.33 -3.35 -2.21
CA ARG A 60 -13.17 -3.24 -3.65
C ARG A 60 -11.72 -2.97 -4.02
N PHE A 61 -11.02 -2.18 -3.20
CA PHE A 61 -9.62 -1.89 -3.42
C PHE A 61 -8.80 -3.18 -3.29
N VAL A 62 -9.06 -3.94 -2.24
CA VAL A 62 -8.38 -5.21 -2.02
C VAL A 62 -8.65 -6.19 -3.15
N GLN A 63 -9.92 -6.28 -3.54
CA GLN A 63 -10.30 -7.21 -4.59
C GLN A 63 -9.61 -6.88 -5.91
N SER A 64 -9.48 -5.59 -6.19
CA SER A 64 -8.84 -5.14 -7.40
C SER A 64 -7.37 -5.59 -7.43
N LEU A 65 -6.69 -5.50 -6.29
CA LEU A 65 -5.30 -5.93 -6.20
C LEU A 65 -5.19 -7.44 -6.36
N VAL A 66 -6.10 -8.16 -5.73
CA VAL A 66 -6.08 -9.62 -5.79
C VAL A 66 -6.34 -10.09 -7.22
N ASP A 67 -7.30 -9.47 -7.88
CA ASP A 67 -7.62 -9.85 -9.27
C ASP A 67 -6.43 -9.60 -10.19
N GLY A 68 -5.80 -8.46 -10.03
CA GLY A 68 -4.63 -8.14 -10.84
C GLY A 68 -3.48 -9.09 -10.58
N LEU A 69 -3.30 -9.46 -9.31
CA LEU A 69 -2.25 -10.38 -8.95
C LEU A 69 -2.51 -11.75 -9.58
N GLY A 70 -3.75 -12.21 -9.55
CA GLY A 70 -4.10 -13.47 -10.15
C GLY A 70 -3.78 -13.51 -11.64
N ASP A 71 -4.14 -12.45 -12.34
CA ASP A 71 -3.86 -12.36 -13.76
C ASP A 71 -2.36 -12.37 -14.03
N THR A 72 -1.61 -11.66 -13.21
CA THR A 72 -0.18 -11.59 -13.36
C THR A 72 0.47 -12.94 -13.14
N ILE A 73 0.02 -13.65 -12.13
CA ILE A 73 0.56 -14.97 -11.85
C ILE A 73 0.25 -15.92 -12.97
N SER A 74 -0.93 -15.83 -13.56
CA SER A 74 -1.30 -16.67 -14.67
C SER A 74 -0.38 -16.44 -15.86
N VAL A 75 -0.06 -15.19 -16.11
CA VAL A 75 0.83 -14.86 -17.21
C VAL A 75 2.21 -15.44 -16.97
N TYR A 76 2.73 -15.29 -15.76
CA TYR A 76 4.03 -15.86 -15.44
C TYR A 76 4.05 -17.37 -15.57
N ARG A 77 2.97 -18.00 -15.15
CA ARG A 77 2.91 -19.42 -15.22
C ARG A 77 2.83 -19.92 -16.62
N ALA A 78 2.22 -19.15 -17.49
CA ALA A 78 2.12 -19.51 -18.88
C ALA A 78 3.46 -19.36 -19.56
N GLY A 79 4.37 -18.79 -18.97
CA GLY A 79 5.66 -18.65 -19.47
C GLY A 79 5.91 -17.49 -20.23
N ASP A 80 5.51 -16.78 -20.30
CA ASP A 80 5.74 -15.88 -20.96
C ASP A 80 6.07 -14.75 -20.75
N ARG A 81 6.36 -14.20 -20.97
CA ARG A 81 6.67 -13.30 -20.63
C ARG A 81 6.64 -12.31 -21.09
N ARG A 82 6.33 -11.58 -21.35
CA ARG A 82 6.19 -10.74 -21.65
C ARG A 82 6.40 -9.79 -21.42
N ASP A 83 6.54 -9.23 -21.54
CA ASP A 83 6.69 -8.53 -21.25
C ASP A 83 6.36 -7.65 -20.96
N GLY A 84 6.46 -7.33 -20.87
CA GLY A 84 6.22 -6.35 -20.38
C GLY A 84 5.08 -5.88 -20.46
N SER A 85 4.55 -6.15 -20.94
CA SER A 85 3.53 -5.84 -21.02
C SER A 85 2.85 -5.57 -20.09
N LEU A 86 2.86 -5.70 -19.44
CA LEU A 86 2.20 -5.43 -18.52
C LEU A 86 2.27 -4.26 -18.23
N GLY A 87 2.53 -3.78 -18.44
CA GLY A 87 2.58 -2.62 -18.15
C GLY A 87 2.00 -1.95 -17.59
#